data_593b312a54b7bb411c71c97a2e93c39b
#
_entry.id   593b312a54b7bb411c71c97a2e93c39b
#
_cell.length_a   1.000
_cell.length_b   1.000
_cell.length_c   1.000
_cell.angle_alpha   90.00
_cell.angle_beta   90.00
_cell.angle_gamma   90.00
#
_symmetry.space_group_name_H-M   'P 1'
#
loop_
_entity.id
_entity.type
_entity.pdbx_description
1 polymer ?
#
loop_
_entity_poly.entity_id
_entity_poly.type
_entity_poly.pdbx_seq_one_letter_code
_entity_poly.pdbx_strand_id
1 'polypeptide(L)'
;PNGALAGMELLYDSGHSRYYRITYWSDGLRVTGYLGLPIGPGPYPVIIYNRGGSWNQGALDGHELVPLVEAGYLAVGSQYRGNGGSEGSETFGDGDVNDVLNLIPLVAQFPEADMGRIGMLGYSRGGMVTYMALKEDTLRGTRAIKAAVTVGGLADLFMWRNDRPEIAYAAYLALIGTRPETAPDLFKARSAVFWPELINAPLLLLHGEADQEVSADQSRALAGHLQNAGKTVRLVVYEGGDHGLSGQAMGLPAALDWFQQCFGWDGTNRTFDAHLSEIQAVSTWFWERGWR
;
A
#
# COMPACT_ATOMS: atom_id res chain seq x y z
N PRO A 1 -22.02 0.44 -7.81
CA PRO A 1 -20.83 0.68 -8.66
C PRO A 1 -19.56 0.51 -7.85
N ASN A 2 -18.47 0.09 -8.48
CA ASN A 2 -17.16 -0.02 -7.86
C ASN A 2 -16.75 1.32 -7.22
N GLY A 3 -16.22 1.26 -6.00
CA GLY A 3 -15.84 2.42 -5.20
C GLY A 3 -16.99 3.14 -4.49
N ALA A 4 -18.25 2.78 -4.74
CA ALA A 4 -19.35 3.40 -4.02
C ALA A 4 -19.27 3.10 -2.53
N LEU A 5 -19.38 4.13 -1.70
CA LEU A 5 -19.40 3.99 -0.24
C LEU A 5 -20.68 3.27 0.19
N ALA A 6 -20.53 2.18 0.95
CA ALA A 6 -21.63 1.37 1.48
C ALA A 6 -21.85 1.61 2.99
N GLY A 7 -20.82 2.08 3.69
CA GLY A 7 -20.88 2.41 5.12
C GLY A 7 -19.64 3.18 5.55
N MET A 8 -19.81 4.03 6.57
CA MET A 8 -18.74 4.84 7.15
C MET A 8 -19.04 5.06 8.63
N GLU A 9 -18.13 4.66 9.49
CA GLU A 9 -18.21 4.77 10.93
C GLU A 9 -17.05 5.59 11.46
N LEU A 10 -17.33 6.66 12.19
CA LEU A 10 -16.30 7.47 12.84
C LEU A 10 -15.71 6.68 14.00
N LEU A 11 -14.41 6.46 13.96
CA LEU A 11 -13.66 5.78 15.02
C LEU A 11 -13.04 6.79 15.98
N TYR A 12 -12.40 7.83 15.43
CA TYR A 12 -11.69 8.83 16.22
C TYR A 12 -11.73 10.20 15.57
N ASP A 13 -11.87 11.25 16.39
CA ASP A 13 -11.76 12.67 16.00
C ASP A 13 -10.80 13.36 16.98
N SER A 14 -9.64 13.76 16.48
CA SER A 14 -8.63 14.48 17.27
C SER A 14 -8.89 16.00 17.34
N GLY A 15 -9.85 16.51 16.56
CA GLY A 15 -10.02 17.93 16.29
C GLY A 15 -9.14 18.46 15.14
N HIS A 16 -8.12 17.71 14.75
CA HIS A 16 -7.21 18.02 13.62
C HIS A 16 -7.28 16.99 12.50
N SER A 17 -7.73 15.77 12.81
CA SER A 17 -7.90 14.65 11.89
C SER A 17 -9.05 13.76 12.33
N ARG A 18 -9.66 13.06 11.37
CA ARG A 18 -10.71 12.08 11.60
C ARG A 18 -10.36 10.74 10.97
N TYR A 19 -10.68 9.68 11.69
CA TYR A 19 -10.42 8.31 11.25
C TYR A 19 -11.71 7.53 11.23
N TYR A 20 -11.93 6.79 10.15
CA TYR A 20 -13.15 6.07 9.89
C TYR A 20 -12.88 4.62 9.52
N ARG A 21 -13.74 3.73 9.96
CA ARG A 21 -13.92 2.45 9.31
C ARG A 21 -14.89 2.63 8.15
N ILE A 22 -14.52 2.12 6.98
CA ILE A 22 -15.34 2.23 5.78
C ILE A 22 -15.73 0.86 5.25
N THR A 23 -16.85 0.81 4.54
CA THR A 23 -17.26 -0.32 3.70
C THR A 23 -17.58 0.24 2.32
N TYR A 24 -17.10 -0.39 1.27
CA TYR A 24 -17.30 0.06 -0.10
C TYR A 24 -17.53 -1.11 -1.04
N TRP A 25 -18.08 -0.83 -2.20
CA TRP A 25 -18.32 -1.83 -3.23
C TRP A 25 -17.09 -2.04 -4.10
N SER A 26 -16.68 -3.31 -4.27
CA SER A 26 -15.60 -3.75 -5.14
C SER A 26 -15.99 -5.05 -5.83
N ASP A 27 -16.17 -5.02 -7.16
CA ASP A 27 -16.57 -6.18 -7.99
C ASP A 27 -17.82 -6.89 -7.46
N GLY A 28 -18.80 -6.11 -6.96
CA GLY A 28 -20.04 -6.64 -6.41
C GLY A 28 -19.95 -7.14 -4.96
N LEU A 29 -18.79 -7.04 -4.32
CA LEU A 29 -18.54 -7.40 -2.94
C LEU A 29 -18.52 -6.14 -2.05
N ARG A 30 -18.94 -6.27 -0.80
CA ARG A 30 -18.71 -5.26 0.24
C ARG A 30 -17.35 -5.51 0.86
N VAL A 31 -16.43 -4.60 0.62
CA VAL A 31 -15.05 -4.66 1.13
C VAL A 31 -14.87 -3.61 2.22
N THR A 32 -14.25 -3.98 3.32
CA THR A 32 -13.95 -3.07 4.43
C THR A 32 -12.58 -2.44 4.30
N GLY A 33 -12.38 -1.31 4.97
CA GLY A 33 -11.11 -0.61 5.01
C GLY A 33 -11.12 0.51 6.04
N TYR A 34 -10.11 1.35 5.98
CA TYR A 34 -9.97 2.51 6.84
C TYR A 34 -9.67 3.76 6.00
N LEU A 35 -10.14 4.90 6.51
CA LEU A 35 -9.96 6.22 5.91
C LEU A 35 -9.55 7.20 6.99
N GLY A 36 -8.50 7.95 6.75
CA GLY A 36 -8.08 9.06 7.58
C GLY A 36 -8.11 10.38 6.80
N LEU A 37 -8.70 11.40 7.40
CA LEU A 37 -8.91 12.73 6.82
C LEU A 37 -8.28 13.79 7.70
N PRO A 38 -7.35 14.63 7.22
CA PRO A 38 -6.98 15.87 7.90
C PRO A 38 -8.18 16.83 7.98
N ILE A 39 -8.27 17.62 9.03
CA ILE A 39 -9.27 18.71 9.17
C ILE A 39 -8.59 20.03 8.84
N GLY A 40 -9.13 20.78 7.89
CA GLY A 40 -8.62 22.07 7.46
C GLY A 40 -8.86 22.33 5.98
N PRO A 41 -8.22 23.38 5.42
CA PRO A 41 -8.36 23.71 4.01
C PRO A 41 -7.66 22.65 3.13
N GLY A 42 -8.47 21.86 2.43
CA GLY A 42 -8.03 20.93 1.38
C GLY A 42 -7.96 21.62 0.00
N PRO A 43 -7.89 20.86 -1.11
CA PRO A 43 -7.86 19.41 -1.13
C PRO A 43 -6.47 18.84 -0.80
N TYR A 44 -6.46 17.65 -0.17
CA TYR A 44 -5.26 16.96 0.25
C TYR A 44 -4.82 15.90 -0.77
N PRO A 45 -3.52 15.74 -1.05
CA PRO A 45 -3.04 14.59 -1.80
C PRO A 45 -3.47 13.29 -1.12
N VAL A 46 -3.72 12.26 -1.93
CA VAL A 46 -4.24 10.98 -1.47
C VAL A 46 -3.10 9.95 -1.43
N ILE A 47 -2.99 9.21 -0.32
CA ILE A 47 -2.15 8.01 -0.25
C ILE A 47 -3.02 6.78 -0.01
N ILE A 48 -2.96 5.84 -0.93
CA ILE A 48 -3.55 4.51 -0.78
C ILE A 48 -2.49 3.62 -0.13
N TYR A 49 -2.81 3.14 1.09
CA TYR A 49 -1.96 2.25 1.85
C TYR A 49 -2.33 0.79 1.55
N ASN A 50 -1.36 0.01 1.07
CA ASN A 50 -1.51 -1.39 0.72
C ASN A 50 -0.82 -2.26 1.78
N ARG A 51 -1.63 -2.95 2.59
CA ARG A 51 -1.15 -3.78 3.69
C ARG A 51 -0.39 -5.01 3.21
N GLY A 52 0.54 -5.48 4.03
CA GLY A 52 1.20 -6.77 3.89
C GLY A 52 0.40 -7.93 4.47
N GLY A 53 1.06 -9.09 4.54
CA GLY A 53 0.51 -10.29 5.15
C GLY A 53 -0.67 -10.90 4.40
N SER A 54 -1.26 -11.92 5.01
CA SER A 54 -2.42 -12.64 4.48
C SER A 54 -3.37 -12.97 5.62
N TRP A 55 -4.64 -13.11 5.32
CA TRP A 55 -5.71 -13.29 6.32
C TRP A 55 -5.65 -12.18 7.38
N ASN A 56 -5.65 -12.56 8.66
CA ASN A 56 -5.56 -11.59 9.75
C ASN A 56 -4.14 -11.09 10.04
N GLN A 57 -3.11 -11.72 9.44
CA GLN A 57 -1.75 -11.24 9.58
C GLN A 57 -1.57 -9.94 8.78
N GLY A 58 -1.18 -8.86 9.46
CA GLY A 58 -1.06 -7.54 8.86
C GLY A 58 -2.40 -6.89 8.52
N ALA A 59 -3.52 -7.37 9.09
CA ALA A 59 -4.81 -6.70 8.97
C ALA A 59 -4.71 -5.28 9.52
N LEU A 60 -5.31 -4.33 8.79
CA LEU A 60 -5.33 -2.93 9.22
C LEU A 60 -6.22 -2.77 10.44
N ASP A 61 -5.84 -1.86 11.32
CA ASP A 61 -6.71 -1.36 12.39
C ASP A 61 -6.89 0.18 12.32
N GLY A 62 -6.23 0.82 11.36
CA GLY A 62 -6.31 2.25 11.08
C GLY A 62 -5.12 3.05 11.59
N HIS A 63 -4.33 2.50 12.53
CA HIS A 63 -3.15 3.21 13.05
C HIS A 63 -2.07 3.41 11.97
N GLU A 64 -2.01 2.53 10.97
CA GLU A 64 -1.05 2.63 9.86
C GLU A 64 -1.26 3.89 9.02
N LEU A 65 -2.47 4.44 9.04
CA LEU A 65 -2.78 5.66 8.30
C LEU A 65 -2.39 6.93 9.06
N VAL A 66 -2.25 6.84 10.39
CA VAL A 66 -2.00 8.01 11.26
C VAL A 66 -0.80 8.85 10.81
N PRO A 67 0.39 8.27 10.58
CA PRO A 67 1.55 9.07 10.18
C PRO A 67 1.36 9.80 8.83
N LEU A 68 0.59 9.22 7.92
CA LEU A 68 0.27 9.83 6.62
C LEU A 68 -0.71 11.00 6.79
N VAL A 69 -1.74 10.81 7.61
CA VAL A 69 -2.77 11.84 7.87
C VAL A 69 -2.18 13.03 8.61
N GLU A 70 -1.36 12.76 9.61
CA GLU A 70 -0.68 13.83 10.37
C GLU A 70 0.39 14.55 9.52
N ALA A 71 0.92 13.91 8.47
CA ALA A 71 1.75 14.56 7.45
C ALA A 71 0.92 15.36 6.41
N GLY A 72 -0.42 15.42 6.52
CA GLY A 72 -1.28 16.23 5.67
C GLY A 72 -1.82 15.52 4.44
N TYR A 73 -1.84 14.20 4.42
CA TYR A 73 -2.43 13.39 3.34
C TYR A 73 -3.82 12.87 3.74
N LEU A 74 -4.75 12.81 2.79
CA LEU A 74 -5.87 11.90 2.91
C LEU A 74 -5.34 10.48 2.73
N ALA A 75 -5.49 9.62 3.72
CA ALA A 75 -4.98 8.26 3.68
C ALA A 75 -6.13 7.24 3.70
N VAL A 76 -6.04 6.22 2.84
CA VAL A 76 -7.06 5.16 2.75
C VAL A 76 -6.40 3.81 2.53
N GLY A 77 -6.93 2.76 3.16
CA GLY A 77 -6.44 1.40 3.00
C GLY A 77 -7.56 0.38 2.97
N SER A 78 -7.39 -0.66 2.16
CA SER A 78 -8.31 -1.79 2.05
C SER A 78 -7.88 -2.94 2.94
N GLN A 79 -8.85 -3.63 3.55
CA GLN A 79 -8.61 -4.93 4.18
C GLN A 79 -8.43 -6.06 3.16
N TYR A 80 -8.73 -5.80 1.89
CA TYR A 80 -8.93 -6.74 0.81
C TYR A 80 -10.14 -7.66 1.04
N ARG A 81 -10.67 -8.22 -0.05
CA ARG A 81 -11.76 -9.21 0.00
C ARG A 81 -11.40 -10.42 0.88
N GLY A 82 -12.37 -10.96 1.58
CA GLY A 82 -12.20 -12.10 2.48
C GLY A 82 -11.55 -11.79 3.82
N ASN A 83 -11.19 -10.52 4.12
CA ASN A 83 -10.50 -10.12 5.35
C ASN A 83 -11.23 -9.01 6.10
N GLY A 84 -11.05 -8.96 7.41
CA GLY A 84 -11.50 -7.84 8.26
C GLY A 84 -13.01 -7.56 8.17
N GLY A 85 -13.83 -8.57 7.86
CA GLY A 85 -15.28 -8.43 7.64
C GLY A 85 -15.66 -8.11 6.20
N SER A 86 -14.72 -8.13 5.26
CA SER A 86 -14.98 -8.05 3.82
C SER A 86 -15.61 -9.33 3.30
N GLU A 87 -16.52 -9.19 2.33
CA GLU A 87 -17.08 -10.32 1.59
C GLU A 87 -16.06 -10.95 0.62
N GLY A 88 -16.39 -12.13 0.08
CA GLY A 88 -15.56 -12.85 -0.87
C GLY A 88 -14.47 -13.68 -0.23
N SER A 89 -13.44 -13.99 -1.00
CA SER A 89 -12.28 -14.77 -0.57
C SER A 89 -11.01 -14.06 -0.94
N GLU A 90 -10.02 -14.17 -0.08
CA GLU A 90 -8.70 -13.58 -0.32
C GLU A 90 -8.05 -14.21 -1.55
N THR A 91 -7.37 -13.39 -2.33
CA THR A 91 -6.55 -13.77 -3.45
C THR A 91 -5.12 -13.25 -3.25
N PHE A 92 -4.19 -13.63 -4.08
CA PHE A 92 -2.81 -13.20 -4.00
C PHE A 92 -2.40 -12.51 -5.31
N GLY A 93 -2.82 -11.25 -5.44
CA GLY A 93 -2.58 -10.47 -6.65
C GLY A 93 -3.60 -10.74 -7.77
N ASP A 94 -4.89 -10.73 -7.43
CA ASP A 94 -6.00 -10.83 -8.38
C ASP A 94 -7.10 -9.86 -7.94
N GLY A 95 -8.22 -10.33 -7.41
CA GLY A 95 -9.32 -9.47 -6.95
C GLY A 95 -8.94 -8.44 -5.90
N ASP A 96 -7.97 -8.73 -5.04
CA ASP A 96 -7.40 -7.78 -4.07
C ASP A 96 -6.75 -6.54 -4.73
N VAL A 97 -6.25 -6.66 -5.96
CA VAL A 97 -5.77 -5.51 -6.74
C VAL A 97 -6.93 -4.59 -7.13
N ASN A 98 -8.07 -5.16 -7.51
CA ASN A 98 -9.28 -4.37 -7.79
C ASN A 98 -9.81 -3.68 -6.53
N ASP A 99 -9.73 -4.33 -5.35
CA ASP A 99 -10.15 -3.72 -4.09
C ASP A 99 -9.35 -2.44 -3.81
N VAL A 100 -8.05 -2.43 -4.14
CA VAL A 100 -7.19 -1.25 -4.03
C VAL A 100 -7.53 -0.21 -5.09
N LEU A 101 -7.68 -0.60 -6.35
CA LEU A 101 -7.99 0.35 -7.43
C LEU A 101 -9.37 0.99 -7.25
N ASN A 102 -10.32 0.28 -6.65
CA ASN A 102 -11.65 0.78 -6.35
C ASN A 102 -11.68 1.78 -5.18
N LEU A 103 -10.58 1.95 -4.46
CA LEU A 103 -10.40 3.08 -3.53
C LEU A 103 -10.27 4.43 -4.27
N ILE A 104 -9.81 4.45 -5.54
CA ILE A 104 -9.70 5.68 -6.32
C ILE A 104 -11.07 6.32 -6.53
N PRO A 105 -12.08 5.64 -7.12
CA PRO A 105 -13.42 6.21 -7.22
C PRO A 105 -14.13 6.38 -5.86
N LEU A 106 -13.70 5.68 -4.80
CA LEU A 106 -14.20 5.91 -3.45
C LEU A 106 -13.76 7.29 -2.95
N VAL A 107 -12.45 7.58 -2.98
CA VAL A 107 -11.94 8.86 -2.47
C VAL A 107 -12.39 10.05 -3.31
N ALA A 108 -12.72 9.84 -4.58
CA ALA A 108 -13.29 10.87 -5.44
C ALA A 108 -14.67 11.40 -4.97
N GLN A 109 -15.33 10.72 -4.04
CA GLN A 109 -16.59 11.16 -3.43
C GLN A 109 -16.35 12.19 -2.30
N PHE A 110 -15.10 12.39 -1.88
CA PHE A 110 -14.73 13.32 -0.82
C PHE A 110 -14.16 14.60 -1.45
N PRO A 111 -14.78 15.78 -1.20
CA PRO A 111 -14.28 17.05 -1.73
C PRO A 111 -12.89 17.43 -1.20
N GLU A 112 -12.45 16.80 -0.10
CA GLU A 112 -11.13 16.96 0.49
C GLU A 112 -10.03 16.24 -0.29
N ALA A 113 -10.36 15.33 -1.22
CA ALA A 113 -9.39 14.56 -1.98
C ALA A 113 -8.87 15.30 -3.21
N ASP A 114 -7.56 15.44 -3.34
CA ASP A 114 -6.93 15.89 -4.58
C ASP A 114 -6.70 14.70 -5.52
N MET A 115 -7.63 14.53 -6.45
CA MET A 115 -7.57 13.46 -7.44
C MET A 115 -6.44 13.62 -8.46
N GLY A 116 -5.79 14.76 -8.52
CA GLY A 116 -4.59 15.00 -9.33
C GLY A 116 -3.30 14.49 -8.68
N ARG A 117 -3.34 14.17 -7.38
CA ARG A 117 -2.17 13.77 -6.57
C ARG A 117 -2.47 12.51 -5.75
N ILE A 118 -2.54 11.36 -6.43
CA ILE A 118 -2.75 10.04 -5.81
C ILE A 118 -1.44 9.28 -5.80
N GLY A 119 -1.04 8.82 -4.62
CA GLY A 119 0.10 7.92 -4.42
C GLY A 119 -0.30 6.59 -3.80
N MET A 120 0.62 5.63 -3.85
CA MET A 120 0.48 4.35 -3.17
C MET A 120 1.69 4.06 -2.28
N LEU A 121 1.43 3.53 -1.08
CA LEU A 121 2.45 3.02 -0.17
C LEU A 121 2.14 1.57 0.16
N GLY A 122 3.02 0.65 -0.22
CA GLY A 122 2.80 -0.78 -0.04
C GLY A 122 3.90 -1.47 0.78
N TYR A 123 3.50 -2.32 1.71
CA TYR A 123 4.41 -3.12 2.54
C TYR A 123 4.35 -4.59 2.16
N SER A 124 5.53 -5.25 1.99
CA SER A 124 5.62 -6.69 1.78
C SER A 124 4.74 -7.15 0.59
N ARG A 125 3.77 -8.04 0.80
CA ARG A 125 2.74 -8.38 -0.18
C ARG A 125 2.02 -7.13 -0.72
N GLY A 126 1.78 -6.11 0.11
CA GLY A 126 1.20 -4.84 -0.34
C GLY A 126 2.08 -4.11 -1.36
N GLY A 127 3.40 -4.35 -1.35
CA GLY A 127 4.30 -3.93 -2.42
C GLY A 127 3.97 -4.61 -3.75
N MET A 128 3.74 -5.93 -3.76
CA MET A 128 3.29 -6.66 -4.95
C MET A 128 1.94 -6.12 -5.46
N VAL A 129 0.98 -5.91 -4.56
CA VAL A 129 -0.33 -5.32 -4.91
C VAL A 129 -0.14 -3.92 -5.51
N THR A 130 0.79 -3.12 -4.97
CA THR A 130 1.13 -1.79 -5.52
C THR A 130 1.68 -1.90 -6.94
N TYR A 131 2.64 -2.79 -7.20
CA TYR A 131 3.17 -2.98 -8.56
C TYR A 131 2.07 -3.40 -9.53
N MET A 132 1.20 -4.33 -9.12
CA MET A 132 0.09 -4.78 -9.95
C MET A 132 -0.96 -3.68 -10.18
N ALA A 133 -1.24 -2.85 -9.18
CA ALA A 133 -2.11 -1.69 -9.36
C ALA A 133 -1.53 -0.67 -10.36
N LEU A 134 -0.21 -0.41 -10.32
CA LEU A 134 0.48 0.43 -11.31
C LEU A 134 0.40 -0.15 -12.73
N LYS A 135 0.57 -1.47 -12.86
CA LYS A 135 0.39 -2.18 -14.14
C LYS A 135 -1.02 -1.99 -14.68
N GLU A 136 -2.04 -2.25 -13.84
CA GLU A 136 -3.45 -2.12 -14.24
C GLU A 136 -3.82 -0.67 -14.57
N ASP A 137 -3.33 0.32 -13.80
CA ASP A 137 -3.51 1.74 -14.09
C ASP A 137 -2.92 2.13 -15.46
N THR A 138 -1.78 1.54 -15.81
CA THR A 138 -1.15 1.70 -17.13
C THR A 138 -1.98 1.04 -18.23
N LEU A 139 -2.41 -0.22 -18.05
CA LEU A 139 -3.18 -0.97 -19.05
C LEU A 139 -4.56 -0.35 -19.31
N ARG A 140 -5.20 0.20 -18.28
CA ARG A 140 -6.46 0.94 -18.38
C ARG A 140 -6.29 2.34 -18.96
N GLY A 141 -5.05 2.84 -19.09
CA GLY A 141 -4.75 4.19 -19.58
C GLY A 141 -5.20 5.31 -18.65
N THR A 142 -5.58 5.01 -17.41
CA THR A 142 -6.10 6.01 -16.47
C THR A 142 -5.00 6.93 -15.94
N ARG A 143 -3.81 6.39 -15.69
CA ARG A 143 -2.65 7.12 -15.14
C ARG A 143 -3.01 7.97 -13.92
N ALA A 144 -3.90 7.41 -13.09
CA ALA A 144 -4.37 8.07 -11.89
C ALA A 144 -3.28 8.14 -10.82
N ILE A 145 -2.45 7.08 -10.70
CA ILE A 145 -1.41 6.97 -9.69
C ILE A 145 -0.17 7.76 -10.15
N LYS A 146 0.23 8.77 -9.36
CA LYS A 146 1.31 9.72 -9.71
C LYS A 146 2.67 9.37 -9.09
N ALA A 147 2.69 8.59 -8.03
CA ALA A 147 3.89 8.13 -7.35
C ALA A 147 3.60 6.87 -6.55
N ALA A 148 4.61 6.05 -6.33
CA ALA A 148 4.49 4.92 -5.43
C ALA A 148 5.75 4.71 -4.59
N VAL A 149 5.56 4.13 -3.42
CA VAL A 149 6.61 3.68 -2.51
C VAL A 149 6.31 2.26 -2.10
N THR A 150 7.32 1.40 -2.04
CA THR A 150 7.17 0.07 -1.44
C THR A 150 8.27 -0.20 -0.43
N VAL A 151 7.91 -0.91 0.63
CA VAL A 151 8.82 -1.35 1.69
C VAL A 151 8.83 -2.86 1.74
N GLY A 152 9.99 -3.49 1.52
CA GLY A 152 10.14 -4.94 1.53
C GLY A 152 9.22 -5.66 0.54
N GLY A 153 8.94 -5.05 -0.64
CA GLY A 153 7.91 -5.53 -1.57
C GLY A 153 8.30 -6.79 -2.31
N LEU A 154 7.35 -7.72 -2.47
CA LEU A 154 7.49 -8.93 -3.30
C LEU A 154 7.46 -8.55 -4.79
N ALA A 155 8.61 -8.58 -5.46
CA ALA A 155 8.77 -8.22 -6.87
C ALA A 155 8.88 -9.42 -7.82
N ASP A 156 9.29 -10.58 -7.29
CA ASP A 156 9.45 -11.85 -8.01
C ASP A 156 9.03 -13.04 -7.13
N LEU A 157 7.92 -13.66 -7.47
CA LEU A 157 7.41 -14.81 -6.74
C LEU A 157 8.27 -16.06 -6.92
N PHE A 158 9.03 -16.18 -8.01
CA PHE A 158 9.97 -17.31 -8.19
C PHE A 158 11.17 -17.16 -7.27
N MET A 159 11.71 -15.95 -7.11
CA MET A 159 12.77 -15.65 -6.16
C MET A 159 12.29 -15.91 -4.73
N TRP A 160 11.12 -15.40 -4.34
CA TRP A 160 10.55 -15.62 -3.01
C TRP A 160 10.37 -17.12 -2.69
N ARG A 161 9.90 -17.91 -3.65
CA ARG A 161 9.83 -19.37 -3.51
C ARG A 161 11.21 -19.99 -3.26
N ASN A 162 12.25 -19.52 -3.94
CA ASN A 162 13.61 -20.05 -3.75
C ASN A 162 14.17 -19.70 -2.36
N ASP A 163 13.88 -18.47 -1.89
CA ASP A 163 14.38 -17.98 -0.60
C ASP A 163 13.59 -18.56 0.59
N ARG A 164 12.27 -18.71 0.44
CA ARG A 164 11.31 -19.13 1.50
C ARG A 164 10.33 -20.19 0.99
N PRO A 165 10.80 -21.39 0.58
CA PRO A 165 9.96 -22.35 -0.15
C PRO A 165 8.72 -22.80 0.64
N GLU A 166 8.84 -23.04 1.94
CA GLU A 166 7.71 -23.53 2.75
C GLU A 166 6.60 -22.49 2.85
N ILE A 167 6.95 -21.24 3.13
CA ILE A 167 5.98 -20.13 3.28
C ILE A 167 5.37 -19.78 1.92
N ALA A 168 6.21 -19.70 0.87
CA ALA A 168 5.76 -19.37 -0.46
C ALA A 168 4.78 -20.42 -1.01
N TYR A 169 5.10 -21.70 -0.93
CA TYR A 169 4.20 -22.76 -1.39
C TYR A 169 2.91 -22.83 -0.56
N ALA A 170 2.96 -22.61 0.75
CA ALA A 170 1.75 -22.53 1.56
C ALA A 170 0.82 -21.39 1.09
N ALA A 171 1.36 -20.20 0.89
CA ALA A 171 0.60 -19.06 0.37
C ALA A 171 0.08 -19.31 -1.06
N TYR A 172 0.89 -19.86 -1.95
CA TYR A 172 0.50 -20.13 -3.34
C TYR A 172 -0.63 -21.14 -3.43
N LEU A 173 -0.53 -22.25 -2.69
CA LEU A 173 -1.58 -23.27 -2.72
C LEU A 173 -2.87 -22.77 -2.09
N ALA A 174 -2.79 -22.00 -1.00
CA ALA A 174 -3.95 -21.49 -0.32
C ALA A 174 -4.67 -20.35 -1.07
N LEU A 175 -3.92 -19.45 -1.72
CA LEU A 175 -4.44 -18.19 -2.24
C LEU A 175 -4.44 -18.10 -3.78
N ILE A 176 -3.59 -18.86 -4.47
CA ILE A 176 -3.57 -18.94 -5.94
C ILE A 176 -4.14 -20.28 -6.42
N GLY A 177 -4.04 -21.32 -5.57
CA GLY A 177 -4.56 -22.68 -5.86
C GLY A 177 -3.63 -23.52 -6.72
N THR A 178 -2.39 -23.06 -7.01
CA THR A 178 -1.45 -23.77 -7.88
C THR A 178 0.01 -23.43 -7.52
N ARG A 179 0.94 -23.95 -8.29
CA ARG A 179 2.39 -23.77 -8.10
C ARG A 179 3.05 -23.18 -9.36
N PRO A 180 4.20 -22.47 -9.22
CA PRO A 180 4.93 -21.92 -10.36
C PRO A 180 5.32 -22.94 -11.41
N GLU A 181 5.60 -24.17 -11.01
CA GLU A 181 5.99 -25.27 -11.90
C GLU A 181 4.83 -25.73 -12.80
N THR A 182 3.59 -25.60 -12.31
CA THR A 182 2.39 -26.05 -13.01
C THR A 182 1.76 -24.93 -13.84
N ALA A 183 1.81 -23.69 -13.35
CA ALA A 183 1.18 -22.53 -14.00
C ALA A 183 2.09 -21.30 -13.96
N PRO A 184 3.28 -21.34 -14.59
CA PRO A 184 4.29 -20.29 -14.47
C PRO A 184 3.78 -18.89 -14.87
N ASP A 185 2.87 -18.82 -15.83
CA ASP A 185 2.37 -17.53 -16.33
C ASP A 185 1.50 -16.78 -15.30
N LEU A 186 0.79 -17.49 -14.41
CA LEU A 186 0.08 -16.87 -13.30
C LEU A 186 1.03 -16.18 -12.30
N PHE A 187 2.22 -16.74 -12.11
CA PHE A 187 3.24 -16.19 -11.22
C PHE A 187 4.03 -15.06 -11.88
N LYS A 188 4.36 -15.19 -13.17
CA LYS A 188 4.94 -14.08 -13.95
C LYS A 188 4.01 -12.88 -13.99
N ALA A 189 2.70 -13.09 -14.17
CA ALA A 189 1.72 -12.01 -14.17
C ALA A 189 1.68 -11.22 -12.86
N ARG A 190 2.10 -11.83 -11.73
CA ARG A 190 2.18 -11.26 -10.39
C ARG A 190 3.57 -10.75 -9.99
N SER A 191 4.59 -10.98 -10.83
CA SER A 191 5.99 -10.66 -10.55
C SER A 191 6.46 -9.48 -11.40
N ALA A 192 6.63 -8.32 -10.78
CA ALA A 192 6.90 -7.05 -11.45
C ALA A 192 8.18 -7.06 -12.31
N VAL A 193 9.15 -7.90 -11.99
CA VAL A 193 10.39 -8.08 -12.76
C VAL A 193 10.15 -8.53 -14.21
N PHE A 194 8.99 -9.14 -14.53
CA PHE A 194 8.67 -9.63 -15.88
C PHE A 194 7.95 -8.61 -16.76
N TRP A 195 7.50 -7.47 -16.21
CA TRP A 195 6.75 -6.44 -16.95
C TRP A 195 7.07 -5.01 -16.45
N PRO A 196 8.39 -4.67 -16.31
CA PRO A 196 8.80 -3.36 -15.80
C PRO A 196 8.34 -2.19 -16.69
N GLU A 197 8.12 -2.43 -17.98
CA GLU A 197 7.61 -1.45 -18.94
C GLU A 197 6.20 -0.96 -18.61
N LEU A 198 5.43 -1.73 -17.84
CA LEU A 198 4.07 -1.37 -17.42
C LEU A 198 4.02 -0.54 -16.14
N ILE A 199 5.14 -0.31 -15.48
CA ILE A 199 5.24 0.60 -14.31
C ILE A 199 5.64 1.99 -14.82
N ASN A 200 4.66 2.89 -14.91
CA ASN A 200 4.90 4.24 -15.46
C ASN A 200 4.99 5.35 -14.40
N ALA A 201 4.40 5.14 -13.22
CA ALA A 201 4.56 6.09 -12.13
C ALA A 201 5.97 6.02 -11.52
N PRO A 202 6.57 7.16 -11.09
CA PRO A 202 7.79 7.16 -10.31
C PRO A 202 7.69 6.25 -9.09
N LEU A 203 8.68 5.39 -8.87
CA LEU A 203 8.68 4.36 -7.84
C LEU A 203 9.91 4.45 -6.93
N LEU A 204 9.67 4.55 -5.62
CA LEU A 204 10.69 4.41 -4.59
C LEU A 204 10.62 3.01 -3.99
N LEU A 205 11.72 2.28 -4.02
CA LEU A 205 11.89 0.99 -3.39
C LEU A 205 12.71 1.16 -2.12
N LEU A 206 12.12 0.85 -0.95
CA LEU A 206 12.78 0.83 0.35
C LEU A 206 12.91 -0.61 0.81
N HIS A 207 14.09 -1.02 1.26
CA HIS A 207 14.32 -2.38 1.70
C HIS A 207 15.34 -2.45 2.83
N GLY A 208 15.12 -3.34 3.78
CA GLY A 208 16.11 -3.65 4.80
C GLY A 208 17.12 -4.69 4.29
N GLU A 209 18.42 -4.43 4.50
CA GLU A 209 19.46 -5.40 4.09
C GLU A 209 19.36 -6.72 4.86
N ALA A 210 18.90 -6.68 6.11
CA ALA A 210 18.74 -7.84 6.98
C ALA A 210 17.33 -8.43 6.95
N ASP A 211 16.53 -8.10 5.93
CA ASP A 211 15.18 -8.63 5.75
C ASP A 211 15.20 -10.17 5.59
N GLN A 212 14.57 -10.87 6.54
CA GLN A 212 14.51 -12.34 6.57
C GLN A 212 13.21 -12.89 5.94
N GLU A 213 12.25 -12.03 5.59
CA GLU A 213 10.96 -12.43 5.01
C GLU A 213 10.96 -12.32 3.50
N VAL A 214 11.53 -11.21 2.99
CA VAL A 214 11.68 -10.92 1.57
C VAL A 214 13.09 -10.39 1.35
N SER A 215 13.91 -11.11 0.60
CA SER A 215 15.30 -10.69 0.34
C SER A 215 15.36 -9.31 -0.34
N ALA A 216 16.30 -8.47 0.07
CA ALA A 216 16.58 -7.18 -0.57
C ALA A 216 16.92 -7.31 -2.06
N ASP A 217 17.33 -8.49 -2.51
CA ASP A 217 17.59 -8.80 -3.92
C ASP A 217 16.33 -8.69 -4.79
N GLN A 218 15.15 -8.84 -4.22
CA GLN A 218 13.88 -8.56 -4.89
C GLN A 218 13.80 -7.11 -5.39
N SER A 219 14.10 -6.15 -4.49
CA SER A 219 14.10 -4.74 -4.84
C SER A 219 15.27 -4.36 -5.75
N ARG A 220 16.45 -4.99 -5.58
CA ARG A 220 17.59 -4.78 -6.47
C ARG A 220 17.30 -5.25 -7.89
N ALA A 221 16.72 -6.43 -8.03
CA ALA A 221 16.33 -6.97 -9.33
C ALA A 221 15.29 -6.06 -10.02
N LEU A 222 14.22 -5.70 -9.31
CA LEU A 222 13.20 -4.82 -9.87
C LEU A 222 13.77 -3.46 -10.25
N ALA A 223 14.61 -2.84 -9.41
CA ALA A 223 15.25 -1.56 -9.73
C ALA A 223 16.08 -1.64 -11.02
N GLY A 224 16.88 -2.72 -11.19
CA GLY A 224 17.65 -2.95 -12.41
C GLY A 224 16.76 -3.09 -13.65
N HIS A 225 15.69 -3.87 -13.56
CA HIS A 225 14.73 -4.03 -14.69
C HIS A 225 14.04 -2.71 -15.04
N LEU A 226 13.63 -1.93 -14.05
CA LEU A 226 12.99 -0.63 -14.26
C LEU A 226 13.95 0.38 -14.89
N GLN A 227 15.20 0.45 -14.42
CA GLN A 227 16.24 1.31 -15.01
C GLN A 227 16.50 0.95 -16.48
N ASN A 228 16.63 -0.35 -16.79
CA ASN A 228 16.81 -0.84 -18.15
C ASN A 228 15.63 -0.52 -19.06
N ALA A 229 14.40 -0.47 -18.48
CA ALA A 229 13.19 -0.06 -19.18
C ALA A 229 13.00 1.48 -19.26
N GLY A 230 13.98 2.28 -18.79
CA GLY A 230 13.92 3.75 -18.81
C GLY A 230 12.88 4.34 -17.86
N LYS A 231 12.54 3.63 -16.76
CA LYS A 231 11.55 4.06 -15.78
C LYS A 231 12.19 4.90 -14.67
N THR A 232 11.40 5.78 -14.07
CA THR A 232 11.82 6.57 -12.91
C THR A 232 11.73 5.68 -11.67
N VAL A 233 12.88 5.25 -11.18
CA VAL A 233 12.99 4.41 -9.98
C VAL A 233 14.14 4.88 -9.09
N ARG A 234 13.94 4.84 -7.80
CA ARG A 234 14.97 5.01 -6.77
C ARG A 234 14.93 3.82 -5.82
N LEU A 235 16.09 3.24 -5.53
CA LEU A 235 16.26 2.18 -4.54
C LEU A 235 17.05 2.73 -3.35
N VAL A 236 16.56 2.46 -2.14
CA VAL A 236 17.27 2.70 -0.88
C VAL A 236 17.26 1.40 -0.09
N VAL A 237 18.45 0.87 0.17
CA VAL A 237 18.63 -0.30 1.02
C VAL A 237 19.24 0.15 2.34
N TYR A 238 18.60 -0.19 3.45
CA TYR A 238 19.01 0.21 4.78
C TYR A 238 19.86 -0.89 5.41
N GLU A 239 21.12 -0.59 5.70
CA GLU A 239 22.02 -1.50 6.40
C GLU A 239 21.43 -1.88 7.77
N GLY A 240 21.40 -3.20 8.07
CA GLY A 240 20.81 -3.73 9.29
C GLY A 240 19.28 -3.60 9.41
N GLY A 241 18.61 -3.02 8.41
CA GLY A 241 17.15 -2.91 8.39
C GLY A 241 16.49 -4.29 8.25
N ASP A 242 15.42 -4.51 9.00
CA ASP A 242 14.57 -5.71 8.93
C ASP A 242 13.45 -5.56 7.89
N HIS A 243 12.51 -6.54 7.83
CA HIS A 243 11.39 -6.58 6.89
C HIS A 243 10.47 -5.36 6.95
N GLY A 244 10.20 -4.84 8.14
CA GLY A 244 9.33 -3.69 8.35
C GLY A 244 10.07 -2.35 8.42
N LEU A 245 11.42 -2.36 8.28
CA LEU A 245 12.30 -1.24 8.61
C LEU A 245 12.07 -0.74 10.04
N SER A 246 12.01 -1.66 10.98
CA SER A 246 11.72 -1.59 12.42
C SER A 246 11.16 -0.25 12.89
N GLY A 247 9.85 -0.23 13.03
CA GLY A 247 9.16 0.90 13.61
C GLY A 247 8.96 2.07 12.66
N GLN A 248 8.99 1.84 11.33
CA GLN A 248 8.73 2.88 10.30
C GLN A 248 9.67 4.10 10.37
N ALA A 249 10.46 4.22 11.45
CA ALA A 249 11.32 5.37 11.70
C ALA A 249 12.38 5.60 10.58
N MET A 250 12.76 4.54 9.86
CA MET A 250 13.74 4.65 8.78
C MET A 250 13.09 4.89 7.42
N GLY A 251 11.97 4.24 7.13
CA GLY A 251 11.34 4.26 5.79
C GLY A 251 10.35 5.39 5.58
N LEU A 252 9.58 5.77 6.60
CA LEU A 252 8.51 6.76 6.47
C LEU A 252 9.01 8.15 6.05
N PRO A 253 10.08 8.74 6.62
CA PRO A 253 10.60 10.03 6.14
C PRO A 253 10.96 10.02 4.66
N ALA A 254 11.63 8.97 4.19
CA ALA A 254 11.98 8.84 2.77
C ALA A 254 10.75 8.69 1.88
N ALA A 255 9.69 8.01 2.34
CA ALA A 255 8.44 7.89 1.63
C ALA A 255 7.71 9.24 1.52
N LEU A 256 7.63 10.00 2.61
CA LEU A 256 7.02 11.32 2.63
C LEU A 256 7.76 12.30 1.72
N ASP A 257 9.10 12.34 1.78
CA ASP A 257 9.94 13.15 0.89
C ASP A 257 9.70 12.80 -0.59
N TRP A 258 9.57 11.52 -0.90
CA TRP A 258 9.28 11.06 -2.26
C TRP A 258 7.94 11.57 -2.77
N PHE A 259 6.88 11.44 -1.97
CA PHE A 259 5.56 11.95 -2.33
C PHE A 259 5.56 13.47 -2.47
N GLN A 260 6.21 14.20 -1.56
CA GLN A 260 6.34 15.67 -1.65
C GLN A 260 7.01 16.08 -2.97
N GLN A 261 8.12 15.46 -3.34
CA GLN A 261 8.82 15.72 -4.58
C GLN A 261 7.95 15.42 -5.81
N CYS A 262 7.31 14.23 -5.85
CA CYS A 262 6.50 13.82 -6.99
C CYS A 262 5.22 14.63 -7.17
N PHE A 263 4.64 15.11 -6.07
CA PHE A 263 3.39 15.87 -6.10
C PHE A 263 3.59 17.38 -6.19
N GLY A 264 4.82 17.90 -6.04
CA GLY A 264 5.06 19.33 -5.85
C GLY A 264 4.28 19.85 -4.62
N TRP A 265 4.25 19.07 -3.54
CA TRP A 265 3.49 19.34 -2.32
C TRP A 265 4.45 19.49 -1.16
N ASP A 266 4.47 20.68 -0.55
CA ASP A 266 5.38 21.01 0.55
C ASP A 266 4.84 20.65 1.94
N GLY A 267 3.69 19.98 1.98
CA GLY A 267 2.95 19.77 3.22
C GLY A 267 2.39 21.09 3.75
N THR A 268 1.12 21.15 4.08
CA THR A 268 0.52 22.34 4.69
C THR A 268 1.07 22.51 6.09
N ASN A 269 2.12 23.32 6.31
CA ASN A 269 2.63 23.85 7.60
C ASN A 269 2.68 22.85 8.79
N ARG A 270 2.56 21.55 8.55
CA ARG A 270 2.65 20.49 9.55
C ARG A 270 4.00 19.83 9.41
N THR A 271 4.97 20.26 10.21
CA THR A 271 6.22 19.53 10.34
C THR A 271 5.93 18.24 11.11
N PHE A 272 6.38 17.11 10.59
CA PHE A 272 6.27 15.78 11.25
C PHE A 272 6.71 15.86 12.73
N ASP A 273 7.76 16.60 13.01
CA ASP A 273 8.28 16.81 14.38
C ASP A 273 7.31 17.57 15.30
N ALA A 274 6.48 18.47 14.78
CA ALA A 274 5.54 19.24 15.59
C ALA A 274 4.34 18.41 16.09
N HIS A 275 4.08 17.26 15.48
CA HIS A 275 2.92 16.41 15.78
C HIS A 275 3.26 15.02 16.35
N LEU A 276 4.52 14.76 16.71
CA LEU A 276 4.92 13.48 17.32
C LEU A 276 4.05 13.09 18.51
N SER A 277 3.67 14.06 19.37
CA SER A 277 2.78 13.82 20.50
C SER A 277 1.35 13.44 20.07
N GLU A 278 0.85 14.03 18.99
CA GLU A 278 -0.48 13.73 18.44
C GLU A 278 -0.46 12.35 17.75
N ILE A 279 0.58 12.05 16.97
CA ILE A 279 0.79 10.72 16.39
C ILE A 279 0.81 9.65 17.48
N GLN A 280 1.53 9.89 18.59
CA GLN A 280 1.57 8.99 19.73
C GLN A 280 0.20 8.83 20.38
N ALA A 281 -0.52 9.93 20.60
CA ALA A 281 -1.83 9.91 21.23
C ALA A 281 -2.85 9.14 20.38
N VAL A 282 -2.92 9.40 19.08
CA VAL A 282 -3.81 8.70 18.15
C VAL A 282 -3.43 7.23 18.03
N SER A 283 -2.15 6.93 17.86
CA SER A 283 -1.66 5.54 17.78
C SER A 283 -1.93 4.77 19.08
N THR A 284 -1.75 5.40 20.26
CA THR A 284 -2.08 4.81 21.57
C THR A 284 -3.58 4.52 21.66
N TRP A 285 -4.42 5.44 21.19
CA TRP A 285 -5.87 5.24 21.21
C TRP A 285 -6.29 3.98 20.41
N PHE A 286 -5.72 3.76 19.22
CA PHE A 286 -5.96 2.55 18.42
C PHE A 286 -5.43 1.30 19.13
N TRP A 287 -4.23 1.36 19.72
CA TRP A 287 -3.59 0.25 20.43
C TRP A 287 -4.39 -0.20 21.65
N GLU A 288 -4.86 0.75 22.49
CA GLU A 288 -5.58 0.44 23.73
C GLU A 288 -6.94 -0.21 23.49
N ARG A 289 -7.60 0.04 22.37
CA ARG A 289 -8.92 -0.51 22.06
C ARG A 289 -8.90 -1.87 21.42
N GLY A 290 -7.72 -2.44 21.17
CA GLY A 290 -7.55 -3.84 20.77
C GLY A 290 -8.35 -4.21 19.53
N TRP A 291 -8.49 -3.31 18.60
CA TRP A 291 -9.08 -3.61 17.28
C TRP A 291 -8.13 -4.53 16.51
N ARG A 292 -8.08 -5.80 16.96
CA ARG A 292 -7.31 -6.88 16.33
C ARG A 292 -8.17 -7.63 15.33
#